data_dd64371e46fbcb12d3e3f2891ad0ba98
#
_entry.id   dd64371e46fbcb12d3e3f2891ad0ba98
#
_cell.length_a   1.000
_cell.length_b   1.000
_cell.length_c   1.000
_cell.angle_alpha   90.00
_cell.angle_beta   90.00
_cell.angle_gamma   90.00
#
_symmetry.space_group_name_H-M   'P 1'
#
loop_
_entity.id
_entity.type
_entity.pdbx_description
1 polymer ?
#
loop_
_entity_poly.entity_id
_entity_poly.type
_entity_poly.pdbx_seq_one_letter_code
_entity_poly.pdbx_strand_id
1 'polypeptide(L)'
;MEKIRGKVIILGDDVDTDQILPGYAMSEPYEEIGKYAMAGLPTEDFKLNREPGCILVAGRNFGCGSSREQAPIALKQAQVALVVAQGFARIFRRNCINIGMPVFVADAVKKLHTGEIIEVDLEKGTITAPCGV
;
A
#
# COMPACT_ATOMS: atom_id res chain seq x y z
N MET A 1 -8.99 -16.73 -10.08
CA MET A 1 -7.87 -16.48 -9.62
C MET A 1 -7.29 -15.20 -9.94
N GLU A 2 -6.93 -14.53 -8.97
CA GLU A 2 -6.67 -13.12 -9.12
C GLU A 2 -5.21 -12.82 -9.41
N LYS A 3 -4.98 -12.17 -10.51
CA LYS A 3 -3.71 -11.53 -10.77
C LYS A 3 -3.94 -10.03 -10.70
N ILE A 4 -3.06 -9.33 -10.02
CA ILE A 4 -3.15 -7.89 -9.90
C ILE A 4 -2.00 -7.28 -10.67
N ARG A 5 -2.33 -6.40 -11.61
CA ARG A 5 -1.34 -5.71 -12.42
C ARG A 5 -1.44 -4.22 -12.16
N GLY A 6 -0.31 -3.57 -11.92
CA GLY A 6 -0.34 -2.16 -11.64
C GLY A 6 1.02 -1.53 -11.60
N LYS A 7 1.01 -0.21 -11.50
CA LYS A 7 2.20 0.62 -11.42
C LYS A 7 2.74 0.61 -9.99
N VAL A 8 4.04 0.39 -9.87
CA VAL A 8 4.73 0.32 -8.58
C VAL A 8 5.02 1.72 -8.05
N ILE A 9 4.78 1.91 -6.76
CA ILE A 9 5.27 3.07 -6.01
C ILE A 9 6.07 2.52 -4.84
N ILE A 10 7.35 2.83 -4.81
CA ILE A 10 8.26 2.32 -3.78
C ILE A 10 8.19 3.18 -2.53
N LEU A 11 8.07 2.52 -1.38
CA LEU A 11 8.07 3.16 -0.07
C LEU A 11 9.14 2.50 0.79
N GLY A 12 9.55 3.18 1.85
CA GLY A 12 10.60 2.67 2.73
C GLY A 12 10.09 1.74 3.83
N ASP A 13 10.92 1.61 4.87
CA ASP A 13 10.58 0.84 6.06
C ASP A 13 9.73 1.70 7.00
N ASP A 14 9.00 1.01 7.89
CA ASP A 14 8.28 1.66 8.99
C ASP A 14 7.34 2.77 8.54
N VAL A 15 6.63 2.54 7.44
CA VAL A 15 5.57 3.45 7.03
C VAL A 15 4.42 3.28 8.02
N ASP A 16 4.22 4.29 8.87
CA ASP A 16 3.25 4.19 9.95
C ASP A 16 1.86 4.66 9.54
N THR A 17 0.88 4.39 10.39
CA THR A 17 -0.51 4.72 10.09
C THR A 17 -0.74 6.23 9.98
N ASP A 18 0.07 7.04 10.67
CA ASP A 18 -0.05 8.48 10.57
C ASP A 18 0.44 9.01 9.22
N GLN A 19 1.42 8.33 8.62
CA GLN A 19 1.86 8.64 7.26
C GLN A 19 0.83 8.19 6.23
N ILE A 20 0.18 7.05 6.48
CA ILE A 20 -0.85 6.52 5.58
C ILE A 20 -2.10 7.39 5.62
N LEU A 21 -2.52 7.76 6.81
CA LEU A 21 -3.67 8.64 7.00
C LEU A 21 -3.41 9.54 8.20
N PRO A 22 -3.05 10.83 7.95
CA PRO A 22 -2.71 11.75 9.03
C PRO A 22 -3.83 11.94 10.05
N GLY A 23 -3.43 12.26 11.28
CA GLY A 23 -4.39 12.45 12.35
C GLY A 23 -5.46 13.50 12.05
N TYR A 24 -5.11 14.58 11.33
CA TYR A 24 -6.09 15.61 11.01
C TYR A 24 -7.20 15.12 10.08
N ALA A 25 -6.97 14.03 9.35
CA ALA A 25 -7.96 13.47 8.46
C ALA A 25 -8.94 12.55 9.17
N MET A 26 -8.67 12.20 10.43
CA MET A 26 -9.51 11.25 11.19
C MET A 26 -10.89 11.82 11.51
N SER A 27 -11.04 13.14 11.46
CA SER A 27 -12.34 13.76 11.68
C SER A 27 -13.17 13.90 10.41
N GLU A 28 -12.60 13.51 9.26
CA GLU A 28 -13.32 13.56 7.99
C GLU A 28 -14.29 12.37 7.87
N PRO A 29 -15.39 12.51 7.12
CA PRO A 29 -16.28 11.37 6.88
C PRO A 29 -15.53 10.22 6.19
N TYR A 30 -15.94 8.99 6.47
CA TYR A 30 -15.29 7.83 5.91
C TYR A 30 -15.23 7.84 4.37
N GLU A 31 -16.25 8.34 3.72
CA GLU A 31 -16.27 8.41 2.26
C GLU A 31 -15.32 9.45 1.68
N GLU A 32 -14.72 10.30 2.54
CA GLU A 32 -13.81 11.35 2.11
C GLU A 32 -12.35 11.08 2.43
N ILE A 33 -12.05 10.10 3.28
CA ILE A 33 -10.69 9.95 3.79
C ILE A 33 -9.68 9.51 2.73
N GLY A 34 -10.12 8.92 1.64
CA GLY A 34 -9.23 8.52 0.56
C GLY A 34 -8.46 9.68 -0.06
N LYS A 35 -8.98 10.89 0.05
CA LYS A 35 -8.29 12.09 -0.44
C LYS A 35 -6.98 12.34 0.29
N TYR A 36 -6.88 11.85 1.53
CA TYR A 36 -5.72 12.07 2.39
C TYR A 36 -4.78 10.87 2.46
N ALA A 37 -5.05 9.84 1.66
CA ALA A 37 -4.21 8.65 1.66
C ALA A 37 -2.76 9.01 1.38
N MET A 38 -1.85 8.55 2.23
CA MET A 38 -0.42 8.77 2.15
C MET A 38 0.00 10.24 2.27
N ALA A 39 -0.90 11.10 2.75
CA ALA A 39 -0.59 12.53 2.87
C ALA A 39 0.46 12.83 3.94
N GLY A 40 0.70 11.90 4.85
CA GLY A 40 1.71 12.06 5.89
C GLY A 40 3.12 11.67 5.49
N LEU A 41 3.32 11.18 4.27
CA LEU A 41 4.66 10.80 3.80
C LEU A 41 5.55 12.03 3.65
N PRO A 42 6.86 11.88 3.94
CA PRO A 42 7.80 13.01 3.81
C PRO A 42 8.09 13.38 2.37
N THR A 43 7.72 12.54 1.41
CA THR A 43 7.94 12.81 -0.02
C THR A 43 6.60 12.83 -0.74
N GLU A 44 6.60 13.37 -1.96
CA GLU A 44 5.39 13.42 -2.78
C GLU A 44 5.34 12.28 -3.81
N ASP A 45 6.16 11.25 -3.64
CA ASP A 45 6.22 10.15 -4.60
C ASP A 45 4.85 9.50 -4.84
N PHE A 46 4.08 9.27 -3.79
CA PHE A 46 2.75 8.70 -3.95
C PHE A 46 1.84 9.66 -4.70
N LYS A 47 1.83 10.92 -4.29
CA LYS A 47 0.95 11.90 -4.91
C LYS A 47 1.24 12.09 -6.40
N LEU A 48 2.53 12.07 -6.76
CA LEU A 48 2.94 12.27 -8.14
C LEU A 48 2.72 11.05 -9.02
N ASN A 49 2.74 9.86 -8.44
CA ASN A 49 2.70 8.62 -9.19
C ASN A 49 1.40 7.82 -9.03
N ARG A 50 0.50 8.26 -8.17
CA ARG A 50 -0.73 7.51 -7.92
C ARG A 50 -1.61 7.46 -9.15
N GLU A 51 -2.22 6.31 -9.35
CA GLU A 51 -3.23 6.11 -10.37
C GLU A 51 -4.09 4.94 -9.94
N PRO A 52 -5.32 4.81 -10.46
CA PRO A 52 -6.16 3.67 -10.10
C PRO A 52 -5.44 2.36 -10.39
N GLY A 53 -5.42 1.47 -9.40
CA GLY A 53 -4.79 0.17 -9.54
C GLY A 53 -3.30 0.14 -9.21
N CYS A 54 -2.73 1.23 -8.67
CA CYS A 54 -1.32 1.23 -8.31
C CYS A 54 -1.03 0.23 -7.20
N ILE A 55 0.23 -0.22 -7.14
CA ILE A 55 0.71 -1.20 -6.16
C ILE A 55 1.78 -0.53 -5.32
N LEU A 56 1.58 -0.51 -4.00
CA LEU A 56 2.59 0.01 -3.09
C LEU A 56 3.56 -1.13 -2.75
N VAL A 57 4.86 -0.85 -2.85
CA VAL A 57 5.90 -1.82 -2.53
C VAL A 57 6.77 -1.21 -1.44
N ALA A 58 6.77 -1.80 -0.28
CA ALA A 58 7.41 -1.23 0.90
C ALA A 58 8.36 -2.21 1.57
N GLY A 59 9.12 -1.71 2.53
CA GLY A 59 10.04 -2.50 3.31
C GLY A 59 9.37 -3.16 4.50
N ARG A 60 10.02 -3.07 5.67
CA ARG A 60 9.56 -3.77 6.87
C ARG A 60 8.53 -2.96 7.63
N ASN A 61 7.68 -3.68 8.36
CA ASN A 61 6.81 -3.09 9.39
C ASN A 61 5.83 -2.05 8.83
N PHE A 62 5.27 -2.32 7.67
CA PHE A 62 4.31 -1.41 7.05
C PHE A 62 3.02 -1.34 7.89
N GLY A 63 2.54 -0.13 8.15
CA GLY A 63 1.33 0.07 8.93
C GLY A 63 1.55 0.10 10.44
N CYS A 64 2.79 0.29 10.88
CA CYS A 64 3.10 0.39 12.32
C CYS A 64 2.48 1.64 12.92
N GLY A 65 2.55 1.75 14.24
CA GLY A 65 2.00 2.90 14.96
C GLY A 65 0.59 2.65 15.46
N SER A 66 -0.21 3.69 15.53
CA SER A 66 -1.56 3.62 16.08
C SER A 66 -2.46 2.68 15.30
N SER A 67 -3.35 1.98 16.01
CA SER A 67 -4.31 1.10 15.38
C SER A 67 -5.45 1.93 14.79
N ARG A 68 -5.38 2.18 13.48
CA ARG A 68 -6.40 2.96 12.78
C ARG A 68 -7.02 2.14 11.67
N GLU A 69 -8.28 1.76 11.85
CA GLU A 69 -8.98 1.02 10.81
C GLU A 69 -9.21 1.88 9.56
N GLN A 70 -9.20 3.20 9.71
CA GLN A 70 -9.38 4.11 8.58
C GLN A 70 -8.20 4.08 7.61
N ALA A 71 -6.99 3.72 8.06
CA ALA A 71 -5.83 3.71 7.18
C ALA A 71 -6.00 2.76 5.99
N PRO A 72 -6.37 1.48 6.18
CA PRO A 72 -6.65 0.62 5.05
C PRO A 72 -7.81 1.11 4.19
N ILE A 73 -8.84 1.68 4.82
CA ILE A 73 -9.99 2.21 4.08
C ILE A 73 -9.56 3.33 3.15
N ALA A 74 -8.68 4.22 3.64
CA ALA A 74 -8.15 5.31 2.82
C ALA A 74 -7.39 4.80 1.60
N LEU A 75 -6.56 3.77 1.78
CA LEU A 75 -5.84 3.16 0.66
C LEU A 75 -6.80 2.57 -0.37
N LYS A 76 -7.84 1.90 0.10
CA LYS A 76 -8.81 1.30 -0.78
C LYS A 76 -9.59 2.36 -1.57
N GLN A 77 -9.98 3.44 -0.91
CA GLN A 77 -10.67 4.55 -1.57
C GLN A 77 -9.75 5.26 -2.57
N ALA A 78 -8.47 5.30 -2.29
CA ALA A 78 -7.49 5.89 -3.21
C ALA A 78 -7.19 4.98 -4.39
N GLN A 79 -7.86 3.83 -4.45
CA GLN A 79 -7.75 2.86 -5.54
C GLN A 79 -6.37 2.19 -5.63
N VAL A 80 -5.72 2.05 -4.48
CA VAL A 80 -4.52 1.21 -4.36
C VAL A 80 -4.98 -0.24 -4.48
N ALA A 81 -4.43 -0.96 -5.44
CA ALA A 81 -4.86 -2.33 -5.72
C ALA A 81 -4.27 -3.35 -4.75
N LEU A 82 -3.05 -3.10 -4.28
CA LEU A 82 -2.32 -4.07 -3.49
C LEU A 82 -1.19 -3.38 -2.73
N VAL A 83 -0.89 -3.86 -1.54
CA VAL A 83 0.32 -3.47 -0.82
C VAL A 83 1.22 -4.68 -0.68
N VAL A 84 2.45 -4.57 -1.18
CA VAL A 84 3.49 -5.59 -1.06
C VAL A 84 4.52 -5.05 -0.08
N ALA A 85 4.87 -5.81 0.93
CA ALA A 85 5.87 -5.37 1.91
C ALA A 85 6.65 -6.57 2.43
N GLN A 86 7.85 -6.31 2.93
CA GLN A 86 8.63 -7.35 3.58
C GLN A 86 7.93 -7.85 4.84
N GLY A 87 7.20 -6.98 5.51
CA GLY A 87 6.41 -7.34 6.66
C GLY A 87 5.39 -6.26 6.99
N PHE A 88 4.33 -6.64 7.66
CA PHE A 88 3.25 -5.74 8.06
C PHE A 88 3.10 -5.75 9.57
N ALA A 89 2.73 -4.59 10.14
CA ALA A 89 2.29 -4.54 11.51
C ALA A 89 1.02 -5.39 11.62
N ARG A 90 0.91 -6.17 12.68
CA ARG A 90 -0.11 -7.20 12.82
C ARG A 90 -1.54 -6.65 12.74
N ILE A 91 -1.79 -5.57 13.46
CA ILE A 91 -3.14 -4.99 13.49
C ILE A 91 -3.49 -4.38 12.14
N PHE A 92 -2.55 -3.71 11.49
CA PHE A 92 -2.78 -3.14 10.18
C PHE A 92 -3.14 -4.23 9.17
N ARG A 93 -2.39 -5.33 9.16
CA ARG A 93 -2.65 -6.44 8.25
C ARG A 93 -4.05 -7.03 8.49
N ARG A 94 -4.42 -7.19 9.76
CA ARG A 94 -5.74 -7.71 10.11
C ARG A 94 -6.84 -6.76 9.60
N ASN A 95 -6.66 -5.46 9.78
CA ASN A 95 -7.64 -4.49 9.33
C ASN A 95 -7.78 -4.49 7.81
N CYS A 96 -6.66 -4.67 7.09
CA CYS A 96 -6.72 -4.79 5.63
C CYS A 96 -7.53 -6.00 5.20
N ILE A 97 -7.28 -7.15 5.83
CA ILE A 97 -7.99 -8.38 5.50
C ILE A 97 -9.49 -8.22 5.74
N ASN A 98 -9.84 -7.58 6.85
CA ASN A 98 -11.26 -7.39 7.23
C ASN A 98 -12.05 -6.58 6.21
N ILE A 99 -11.42 -5.66 5.51
CA ILE A 99 -12.12 -4.82 4.53
C ILE A 99 -11.86 -5.23 3.09
N GLY A 100 -11.14 -6.33 2.89
CA GLY A 100 -10.84 -6.81 1.55
C GLY A 100 -9.76 -6.02 0.83
N MET A 101 -8.86 -5.36 1.56
CA MET A 101 -7.70 -4.71 0.98
C MET A 101 -6.58 -5.73 0.85
N PRO A 102 -6.17 -6.12 -0.37
CA PRO A 102 -5.16 -7.16 -0.52
C PRO A 102 -3.78 -6.73 0.00
N VAL A 103 -3.11 -7.65 0.67
CA VAL A 103 -1.73 -7.47 1.13
C VAL A 103 -0.93 -8.71 0.77
N PHE A 104 0.38 -8.53 0.53
CA PHE A 104 1.23 -9.62 0.08
C PHE A 104 2.62 -9.44 0.71
N VAL A 105 3.11 -10.46 1.40
CA VAL A 105 4.42 -10.41 2.03
C VAL A 105 5.48 -10.91 1.06
N ALA A 106 6.41 -10.03 0.70
CA ALA A 106 7.50 -10.38 -0.19
C ALA A 106 8.63 -9.36 -0.04
N ASP A 107 9.87 -9.81 -0.23
CA ASP A 107 11.03 -8.94 -0.21
C ASP A 107 11.31 -8.46 -1.63
N ALA A 108 10.52 -7.51 -2.10
CA ALA A 108 10.60 -7.03 -3.47
C ALA A 108 11.07 -5.58 -3.57
N VAL A 109 11.10 -4.85 -2.46
CA VAL A 109 11.38 -3.42 -2.49
C VAL A 109 12.73 -3.07 -3.12
N LYS A 110 13.73 -3.94 -2.95
CA LYS A 110 15.07 -3.68 -3.47
C LYS A 110 15.22 -4.01 -4.94
N LYS A 111 14.27 -4.74 -5.50
CA LYS A 111 14.35 -5.22 -6.89
C LYS A 111 13.48 -4.45 -7.85
N LEU A 112 12.60 -3.60 -7.33
CA LEU A 112 11.63 -2.87 -8.12
C LEU A 112 11.87 -1.37 -8.01
N HIS A 113 11.35 -0.63 -8.98
CA HIS A 113 11.48 0.84 -9.03
C HIS A 113 10.12 1.47 -9.25
N THR A 114 9.93 2.65 -8.68
CA THR A 114 8.70 3.41 -8.91
C THR A 114 8.51 3.65 -10.40
N GLY A 115 7.30 3.39 -10.85
CA GLY A 115 6.94 3.55 -12.26
C GLY A 115 6.90 2.25 -13.05
N GLU A 116 7.52 1.17 -12.55
CA GLU A 116 7.44 -0.11 -13.21
C GLU A 116 6.03 -0.68 -13.13
N ILE A 117 5.64 -1.43 -14.16
CA ILE A 117 4.37 -2.17 -14.13
C ILE A 117 4.70 -3.61 -13.76
N ILE A 118 4.06 -4.12 -12.74
CA ILE A 118 4.25 -5.51 -12.32
C ILE A 118 2.93 -6.25 -12.29
N GLU A 119 3.03 -7.57 -12.31
CA GLU A 119 1.86 -8.44 -12.16
C GLU A 119 2.12 -9.35 -10.97
N VAL A 120 1.18 -9.40 -10.04
CA VAL A 120 1.28 -10.24 -8.84
C VAL A 120 0.21 -11.30 -8.90
N ASP A 121 0.64 -12.56 -8.85
CA ASP A 121 -0.28 -13.70 -8.78
C ASP A 121 -0.37 -14.11 -7.32
N LEU A 122 -1.46 -13.74 -6.68
CA LEU A 122 -1.63 -14.01 -5.24
C LEU A 122 -1.76 -15.50 -4.94
N GLU A 123 -2.30 -16.25 -5.89
CA GLU A 123 -2.48 -17.68 -5.71
C GLU A 123 -1.15 -18.43 -5.79
N LYS A 124 -0.32 -18.09 -6.76
CA LYS A 124 1.00 -18.72 -6.91
C LYS A 124 2.07 -18.09 -6.04
N GLY A 125 1.80 -16.91 -5.49
CA GLY A 125 2.78 -16.19 -4.70
C GLY A 125 3.94 -15.65 -5.50
N THR A 126 3.69 -15.19 -6.73
CA THR A 126 4.76 -14.70 -7.62
C THR A 126 4.54 -13.26 -8.04
N ILE A 127 5.66 -12.57 -8.28
CA ILE A 127 5.67 -11.21 -8.82
C ILE A 127 6.46 -11.24 -10.13
N THR A 128 5.86 -10.73 -11.19
CA THR A 128 6.51 -10.66 -12.49
C THR A 128 6.69 -9.20 -12.89
N ALA A 129 7.91 -8.82 -13.21
CA ALA A 129 8.23 -7.46 -13.65
C ALA A 129 8.76 -7.51 -15.08
N PRO A 130 8.71 -6.37 -15.81
CA PRO A 130 9.22 -6.33 -17.18
C PRO A 130 10.69 -6.71 -17.28
N CYS A 131 11.46 -6.53 -16.21
CA CYS A 131 12.88 -6.87 -16.19
C CYS A 131 13.14 -8.35 -15.89
N GLY A 132 12.10 -9.18 -15.77
CA GLY A 132 12.24 -10.61 -15.56
C GLY A 132 12.50 -11.03 -14.13
N VAL A 133 12.16 -10.22 -13.19
CA VAL A 133 12.34 -10.54 -11.77
C VAL A 133 11.30 -11.53 -11.31
#